data_1c7806dfadb0221a5b3b3869fd7d1276
#
_entry.id   1c7806dfadb0221a5b3b3869fd7d1276
#
_cell.length_a   1.000
_cell.length_b   1.000
_cell.length_c   1.000
_cell.angle_alpha   90.00
_cell.angle_beta   90.00
_cell.angle_gamma   90.00
#
_symmetry.space_group_name_H-M   'P 1'
#
loop_
_entity.id
_entity.type
_entity.pdbx_description
1 polymer ?
#
loop_
_entity_poly.entity_id
_entity_poly.type
_entity_poly.pdbx_seq_one_letter_code
_entity_poly.pdbx_strand_id
1 'polypeptide(L)'
;EINGLLDNTIIIYFNDHGQRSKGTIYEGGVHSEAFVWKKDGFASGNKVSKLISNVDFAPTILDFAGINYNEDMYDGESFYESLNGNNDIQRDSLYFELGFVRGVRMGDWKYISLNYPDTVKNMTISERQKELDAFNKSQIRRGKPVYNTDPLANFSHIRTIPGGGDAEHKSLSQYPAYYDSHQLYNLADDPKEQNNLAYNVNYSETLSIMKAKLTEYLQSLPGVFGELK
;
A
#
# COMPACT_ATOMS: atom_id res chain seq x y z
N GLU A 1 -24.16 -26.28 -6.60
CA GLU A 1 -25.37 -26.85 -7.25
C GLU A 1 -25.94 -28.04 -6.47
N ILE A 2 -25.11 -28.99 -6.03
CA ILE A 2 -25.55 -30.25 -5.41
C ILE A 2 -26.47 -30.04 -4.19
N ASN A 3 -26.26 -28.94 -3.42
CA ASN A 3 -27.05 -28.67 -2.21
C ASN A 3 -28.12 -27.59 -2.42
N GLY A 4 -28.38 -27.12 -3.64
CA GLY A 4 -29.39 -26.09 -3.94
C GLY A 4 -29.11 -24.70 -3.39
N LEU A 5 -27.86 -24.42 -2.94
CA LEU A 5 -27.51 -23.17 -2.29
C LEU A 5 -27.07 -22.07 -3.27
N LEU A 6 -26.74 -22.44 -4.51
CA LEU A 6 -26.10 -21.54 -5.48
C LEU A 6 -26.94 -20.30 -5.79
N ASP A 7 -28.26 -20.41 -5.83
CA ASP A 7 -29.18 -19.32 -6.16
C ASP A 7 -29.20 -18.23 -5.09
N ASN A 8 -28.81 -18.57 -3.86
CA ASN A 8 -28.75 -17.65 -2.73
C ASN A 8 -27.31 -17.50 -2.18
N THR A 9 -26.32 -17.56 -3.06
CA THR A 9 -24.91 -17.46 -2.68
C THR A 9 -24.20 -16.38 -3.48
N ILE A 10 -23.48 -15.52 -2.79
CA ILE A 10 -22.53 -14.57 -3.38
C ILE A 10 -21.11 -15.10 -3.09
N ILE A 11 -20.28 -15.17 -4.10
CA ILE A 11 -18.86 -15.53 -3.98
C ILE A 11 -18.04 -14.25 -4.14
N ILE A 12 -17.26 -13.94 -3.12
CA ILE A 12 -16.29 -12.84 -3.13
C ILE A 12 -14.90 -13.47 -3.01
N TYR A 13 -14.05 -13.16 -3.95
CA TYR A 13 -12.65 -13.56 -3.93
C TYR A 13 -11.76 -12.33 -4.00
N PHE A 14 -10.74 -12.28 -3.18
CA PHE A 14 -9.64 -11.32 -3.24
C PHE A 14 -8.38 -11.92 -2.62
N ASN A 15 -7.20 -11.42 -3.04
CA ASN A 15 -5.95 -11.80 -2.42
C ASN A 15 -5.69 -10.89 -1.20
N ASP A 16 -4.98 -11.42 -0.21
CA ASP A 16 -4.58 -10.71 1.01
C ASP A 16 -3.53 -9.61 0.75
N HIS A 17 -2.81 -9.70 -0.38
CA HIS A 17 -1.81 -8.73 -0.83
C HIS A 17 -1.50 -8.91 -2.33
N GLY A 18 -0.70 -8.01 -2.91
CA GLY A 18 -0.20 -8.15 -4.28
C GLY A 18 0.79 -9.32 -4.43
N GLN A 19 0.93 -9.82 -5.65
CA GLN A 19 1.60 -11.08 -5.96
C GLN A 19 3.14 -11.02 -5.91
N ARG A 20 3.77 -9.85 -6.01
CA ARG A 20 5.20 -9.76 -6.33
C ARG A 20 6.09 -9.24 -5.21
N SER A 21 5.60 -8.35 -4.35
CA SER A 21 6.42 -7.67 -3.34
C SER A 21 5.67 -7.49 -2.01
N LYS A 22 5.27 -8.62 -1.44
CA LYS A 22 4.65 -8.65 -0.10
C LYS A 22 5.49 -7.86 0.91
N GLY A 23 4.82 -7.04 1.70
CA GLY A 23 5.47 -6.18 2.69
C GLY A 23 6.00 -4.88 2.11
N THR A 24 5.39 -4.39 1.02
CA THR A 24 5.60 -3.05 0.47
C THR A 24 4.28 -2.41 0.11
N ILE A 25 4.28 -1.09 -0.06
CA ILE A 25 3.11 -0.34 -0.56
C ILE A 25 3.17 -0.05 -2.06
N TYR A 26 4.15 -0.62 -2.79
CA TYR A 26 4.16 -0.59 -4.25
C TYR A 26 3.02 -1.44 -4.82
N GLU A 27 2.67 -1.21 -6.10
CA GLU A 27 1.59 -1.98 -6.76
C GLU A 27 1.79 -3.49 -6.63
N GLY A 28 3.04 -3.97 -6.75
CA GLY A 28 3.36 -5.38 -6.54
C GLY A 28 3.03 -5.92 -5.15
N GLY A 29 2.93 -5.04 -4.14
CA GLY A 29 2.60 -5.39 -2.75
C GLY A 29 1.14 -5.18 -2.38
N VAL A 30 0.45 -4.20 -2.97
CA VAL A 30 -0.91 -3.79 -2.57
C VAL A 30 -1.97 -4.04 -3.63
N HIS A 31 -1.63 -4.09 -4.92
CA HIS A 31 -2.60 -4.34 -5.98
C HIS A 31 -2.98 -5.82 -5.99
N SER A 32 -4.18 -6.11 -5.48
CA SER A 32 -4.77 -7.43 -5.37
C SER A 32 -5.82 -7.65 -6.46
N GLU A 33 -5.86 -8.85 -7.00
CA GLU A 33 -6.95 -9.26 -7.88
C GLU A 33 -8.17 -9.63 -7.03
N ALA A 34 -9.36 -9.19 -7.47
CA ALA A 34 -10.61 -9.51 -6.81
C ALA A 34 -11.71 -9.78 -7.85
N PHE A 35 -12.67 -10.62 -7.49
CA PHE A 35 -13.93 -10.76 -8.23
C PHE A 35 -15.10 -11.02 -7.29
N VAL A 36 -16.28 -10.62 -7.75
CA VAL A 36 -17.55 -10.94 -7.12
C VAL A 36 -18.42 -11.70 -8.12
N TRP A 37 -19.04 -12.76 -7.67
CA TRP A 37 -19.93 -13.57 -8.48
C TRP A 37 -21.23 -13.91 -7.75
N LYS A 38 -22.34 -13.84 -8.47
CA LYS A 38 -23.65 -14.33 -8.02
C LYS A 38 -24.38 -14.87 -9.25
N LYS A 39 -25.05 -15.99 -9.10
CA LYS A 39 -25.88 -16.54 -10.19
C LYS A 39 -27.01 -15.55 -10.52
N ASP A 40 -27.07 -15.17 -11.79
CA ASP A 40 -28.10 -14.24 -12.34
C ASP A 40 -28.18 -12.88 -11.59
N GLY A 41 -27.10 -12.51 -10.89
CA GLY A 41 -27.11 -11.35 -9.98
C GLY A 41 -26.32 -10.13 -10.41
N PHE A 42 -25.30 -10.31 -11.27
CA PHE A 42 -24.45 -9.19 -11.73
C PHE A 42 -24.19 -9.29 -13.23
N ALA A 43 -23.83 -8.16 -13.84
CA ALA A 43 -23.45 -8.13 -15.25
C ALA A 43 -22.22 -9.01 -15.50
N SER A 44 -22.39 -10.06 -16.31
CA SER A 44 -21.29 -10.99 -16.61
C SER A 44 -20.16 -10.30 -17.37
N GLY A 45 -18.92 -10.54 -16.95
CA GLY A 45 -17.72 -9.97 -17.58
C GLY A 45 -17.52 -8.48 -17.34
N ASN A 46 -18.31 -7.85 -16.47
CA ASN A 46 -18.10 -6.46 -16.07
C ASN A 46 -16.73 -6.29 -15.40
N LYS A 47 -16.01 -5.22 -15.72
CA LYS A 47 -14.78 -4.81 -15.09
C LYS A 47 -14.97 -3.46 -14.43
N VAL A 48 -14.76 -3.40 -13.13
CA VAL A 48 -14.75 -2.15 -12.37
C VAL A 48 -13.32 -1.61 -12.39
N SER A 49 -13.11 -0.46 -13.02
CA SER A 49 -11.80 0.21 -13.13
C SER A 49 -11.58 1.29 -12.08
N LYS A 50 -12.54 1.50 -11.19
CA LYS A 50 -12.45 2.47 -10.09
C LYS A 50 -11.53 1.96 -8.97
N LEU A 51 -11.03 2.89 -8.17
CA LEU A 51 -10.23 2.56 -7.00
C LEU A 51 -11.11 1.90 -5.92
N ILE A 52 -10.88 0.62 -5.68
CA ILE A 52 -11.55 -0.17 -4.65
C ILE A 52 -10.49 -0.62 -3.65
N SER A 53 -10.84 -0.58 -2.37
CA SER A 53 -10.01 -1.06 -1.27
C SER A 53 -10.68 -2.23 -0.54
N ASN A 54 -9.90 -2.99 0.22
CA ASN A 54 -10.45 -4.09 1.04
C ASN A 54 -11.41 -3.61 2.13
N VAL A 55 -11.32 -2.36 2.60
CA VAL A 55 -12.27 -1.76 3.54
C VAL A 55 -13.68 -1.60 2.94
N ASP A 56 -13.81 -1.61 1.62
CA ASP A 56 -15.07 -1.45 0.89
C ASP A 56 -15.94 -2.71 0.90
N PHE A 57 -15.36 -3.87 1.20
CA PHE A 57 -16.13 -5.12 1.23
C PHE A 57 -17.19 -5.13 2.33
N ALA A 58 -16.91 -4.55 3.50
CA ALA A 58 -17.86 -4.54 4.60
C ALA A 58 -19.15 -3.79 4.25
N PRO A 59 -19.14 -2.50 3.84
CA PRO A 59 -20.35 -1.80 3.41
C PRO A 59 -21.00 -2.47 2.19
N THR A 60 -20.22 -3.00 1.24
CA THR A 60 -20.78 -3.71 0.07
C THR A 60 -21.56 -4.96 0.46
N ILE A 61 -21.09 -5.71 1.45
CA ILE A 61 -21.80 -6.91 1.95
C ILE A 61 -23.11 -6.52 2.65
N LEU A 62 -23.14 -5.40 3.36
CA LEU A 62 -24.36 -4.90 3.98
C LEU A 62 -25.40 -4.52 2.91
N ASP A 63 -24.98 -3.87 1.83
CA ASP A 63 -25.87 -3.58 0.69
C ASP A 63 -26.37 -4.85 0.01
N PHE A 64 -25.53 -5.89 -0.17
CA PHE A 64 -26.01 -7.19 -0.65
C PHE A 64 -27.10 -7.78 0.23
N ALA A 65 -27.00 -7.56 1.54
CA ALA A 65 -27.97 -8.08 2.51
C ALA A 65 -29.20 -7.18 2.65
N GLY A 66 -29.26 -6.01 2.01
CA GLY A 66 -30.31 -5.02 2.15
C GLY A 66 -30.38 -4.42 3.57
N ILE A 67 -29.25 -4.36 4.27
CA ILE A 67 -29.14 -3.85 5.64
C ILE A 67 -28.79 -2.36 5.58
N ASN A 68 -29.66 -1.52 6.17
CA ASN A 68 -29.33 -0.11 6.36
C ASN A 68 -28.26 0.03 7.44
N TYR A 69 -27.22 0.82 7.16
CA TYR A 69 -26.13 1.12 8.08
C TYR A 69 -25.78 2.61 8.04
N ASN A 70 -25.09 3.08 9.06
CA ASN A 70 -24.54 4.44 9.05
C ASN A 70 -23.18 4.40 8.32
N GLU A 71 -23.09 5.06 7.17
CA GLU A 71 -21.88 5.13 6.33
C GLU A 71 -20.69 5.73 7.08
N ASP A 72 -20.91 6.70 7.98
CA ASP A 72 -19.85 7.33 8.79
C ASP A 72 -19.12 6.35 9.74
N MET A 73 -19.64 5.15 9.91
CA MET A 73 -18.99 4.10 10.71
C MET A 73 -17.94 3.28 9.94
N TYR A 74 -17.82 3.52 8.65
CA TYR A 74 -16.93 2.75 7.77
C TYR A 74 -15.95 3.68 7.04
N ASP A 75 -14.68 3.30 6.98
CA ASP A 75 -13.68 3.96 6.13
C ASP A 75 -13.83 3.59 4.65
N GLY A 76 -14.67 2.59 4.36
CA GLY A 76 -14.92 2.05 3.02
C GLY A 76 -16.19 2.62 2.40
N GLU A 77 -16.21 2.62 1.06
CA GLU A 77 -17.38 2.95 0.24
C GLU A 77 -17.90 1.69 -0.44
N SER A 78 -19.23 1.48 -0.42
CA SER A 78 -19.81 0.35 -1.13
C SER A 78 -19.60 0.45 -2.64
N PHE A 79 -19.20 -0.64 -3.25
CA PHE A 79 -19.12 -0.78 -4.71
C PHE A 79 -20.25 -1.65 -5.31
N TYR A 80 -21.32 -1.86 -4.55
CA TYR A 80 -22.45 -2.70 -4.95
C TYR A 80 -23.04 -2.29 -6.30
N GLU A 81 -23.31 -1.01 -6.51
CA GLU A 81 -23.86 -0.49 -7.76
C GLU A 81 -22.90 -0.68 -8.95
N SER A 82 -21.61 -0.62 -8.71
CA SER A 82 -20.60 -0.84 -9.76
C SER A 82 -20.61 -2.27 -10.33
N LEU A 83 -21.09 -3.24 -9.57
CA LEU A 83 -21.24 -4.64 -10.03
C LEU A 83 -22.36 -4.78 -11.07
N ASN A 84 -23.32 -3.87 -11.05
CA ASN A 84 -24.42 -3.80 -12.03
C ASN A 84 -24.10 -2.90 -13.25
N GLY A 85 -22.88 -2.36 -13.31
CA GLY A 85 -22.43 -1.49 -14.40
C GLY A 85 -22.65 0.01 -14.13
N ASN A 86 -23.16 0.38 -12.96
CA ASN A 86 -23.25 1.76 -12.54
C ASN A 86 -21.89 2.20 -11.93
N ASN A 87 -21.30 3.25 -12.49
CA ASN A 87 -19.96 3.71 -12.07
C ASN A 87 -20.06 4.80 -10.97
N ASP A 88 -20.70 4.48 -9.85
CA ASP A 88 -21.04 5.47 -8.81
C ASP A 88 -19.99 5.60 -7.69
N ILE A 89 -18.91 4.84 -7.72
CA ILE A 89 -17.79 5.03 -6.77
C ILE A 89 -17.20 6.42 -6.96
N GLN A 90 -17.26 7.25 -5.93
CA GLN A 90 -16.80 8.64 -5.93
C GLN A 90 -15.35 8.76 -5.45
N ARG A 91 -14.74 7.69 -4.94
CA ARG A 91 -13.38 7.71 -4.42
C ARG A 91 -12.38 8.18 -5.47
N ASP A 92 -11.67 9.24 -5.14
CA ASP A 92 -10.62 9.84 -5.96
C ASP A 92 -9.22 9.33 -5.60
N SER A 93 -9.05 8.76 -4.40
CA SER A 93 -7.74 8.37 -3.88
C SER A 93 -7.80 7.17 -2.93
N LEU A 94 -6.66 6.48 -2.78
CA LEU A 94 -6.41 5.44 -1.80
C LEU A 94 -5.20 5.80 -0.94
N TYR A 95 -5.31 5.57 0.36
CA TYR A 95 -4.22 5.70 1.32
C TYR A 95 -3.56 4.34 1.60
N PHE A 96 -2.24 4.36 1.81
CA PHE A 96 -1.45 3.19 2.16
C PHE A 96 -0.52 3.49 3.32
N GLU A 97 -0.38 2.52 4.22
CA GLU A 97 0.50 2.63 5.38
C GLU A 97 1.24 1.33 5.64
N LEU A 98 2.55 1.42 5.85
CA LEU A 98 3.36 0.29 6.26
C LEU A 98 4.65 0.75 6.96
N GLY A 99 4.80 0.45 8.25
CA GLY A 99 5.98 0.86 9.02
C GLY A 99 6.22 2.36 8.97
N PHE A 100 7.38 2.78 8.47
CA PHE A 100 7.74 4.19 8.31
C PHE A 100 7.42 4.75 6.91
N VAL A 101 6.60 4.04 6.16
CA VAL A 101 6.22 4.40 4.80
C VAL A 101 4.73 4.73 4.74
N ARG A 102 4.40 5.81 4.05
CA ARG A 102 3.02 6.22 3.74
C ARG A 102 2.90 6.49 2.26
N GLY A 103 1.73 6.27 1.72
CA GLY A 103 1.50 6.56 0.31
C GLY A 103 0.06 6.92 0.00
N VAL A 104 -0.13 7.54 -1.13
CA VAL A 104 -1.44 7.86 -1.70
C VAL A 104 -1.42 7.57 -3.20
N ARG A 105 -2.53 7.04 -3.70
CA ARG A 105 -2.80 6.89 -5.13
C ARG A 105 -4.00 7.73 -5.53
N MET A 106 -3.87 8.50 -6.61
CA MET A 106 -4.95 9.27 -7.24
C MET A 106 -4.91 9.00 -8.74
N GLY A 107 -5.93 8.35 -9.26
CA GLY A 107 -5.92 7.90 -10.66
C GLY A 107 -4.68 7.05 -10.98
N ASP A 108 -3.89 7.51 -11.94
CA ASP A 108 -2.64 6.86 -12.34
C ASP A 108 -1.41 7.33 -11.55
N TRP A 109 -1.54 8.35 -10.71
CA TRP A 109 -0.44 8.85 -9.92
C TRP A 109 -0.36 8.17 -8.56
N LYS A 110 0.86 7.80 -8.15
CA LYS A 110 1.16 7.26 -6.83
C LYS A 110 2.35 7.98 -6.22
N TYR A 111 2.14 8.46 -5.01
CA TYR A 111 3.17 9.09 -4.20
C TYR A 111 3.45 8.24 -2.97
N ILE A 112 4.73 8.03 -2.69
CA ILE A 112 5.23 7.29 -1.52
C ILE A 112 6.18 8.19 -0.75
N SER A 113 6.04 8.24 0.57
CA SER A 113 6.94 8.92 1.48
C SER A 113 7.50 7.95 2.52
N LEU A 114 8.82 7.92 2.64
CA LEU A 114 9.55 7.28 3.72
C LEU A 114 9.99 8.33 4.72
N ASN A 115 9.51 8.24 5.96
CA ASN A 115 9.86 9.17 7.02
C ASN A 115 10.17 8.44 8.32
N TYR A 116 11.46 8.27 8.60
CA TYR A 116 11.90 7.69 9.86
C TYR A 116 11.60 8.60 11.06
N PRO A 117 11.28 8.05 12.24
CA PRO A 117 11.14 8.84 13.47
C PRO A 117 12.47 9.48 13.88
N ASP A 118 12.40 10.54 14.66
CA ASP A 118 13.58 11.30 15.07
C ASP A 118 14.61 10.46 15.85
N THR A 119 14.16 9.46 16.57
CA THR A 119 15.03 8.47 17.24
C THR A 119 15.93 7.72 16.27
N VAL A 120 15.47 7.46 15.04
CA VAL A 120 16.26 6.82 13.98
C VAL A 120 17.08 7.86 13.21
N LYS A 121 16.47 9.01 12.88
CA LYS A 121 17.15 10.08 12.13
C LYS A 121 18.37 10.61 12.86
N ASN A 122 18.28 10.75 14.19
CA ASN A 122 19.31 11.35 15.03
C ASN A 122 20.32 10.33 15.59
N MET A 123 20.27 9.06 15.18
CA MET A 123 21.24 8.07 15.59
C MET A 123 22.68 8.48 15.19
N THR A 124 23.59 8.47 16.14
CA THR A 124 25.01 8.64 15.88
C THR A 124 25.60 7.46 15.10
N ILE A 125 26.74 7.66 14.47
CA ILE A 125 27.46 6.56 13.77
C ILE A 125 27.73 5.40 14.72
N SER A 126 28.07 5.67 15.98
CA SER A 126 28.35 4.64 16.99
C SER A 126 27.11 3.81 17.33
N GLU A 127 25.95 4.46 17.45
CA GLU A 127 24.66 3.76 17.69
C GLU A 127 24.26 2.92 16.47
N ARG A 128 24.40 3.47 15.26
CA ARG A 128 24.17 2.72 14.01
C ARG A 128 25.10 1.51 13.88
N GLN A 129 26.38 1.66 14.23
CA GLN A 129 27.33 0.55 14.22
C GLN A 129 26.92 -0.56 15.19
N LYS A 130 26.48 -0.19 16.41
CA LYS A 130 25.98 -1.15 17.41
C LYS A 130 24.78 -1.94 16.90
N GLU A 131 23.82 -1.27 16.26
CA GLU A 131 22.64 -1.93 15.67
C GLU A 131 23.04 -2.84 14.51
N LEU A 132 23.97 -2.40 13.64
CA LEU A 132 24.48 -3.19 12.53
C LEU A 132 25.20 -4.45 13.03
N ASP A 133 26.04 -4.34 14.05
CA ASP A 133 26.76 -5.47 14.64
C ASP A 133 25.78 -6.49 15.25
N ALA A 134 24.76 -6.02 15.97
CA ALA A 134 23.71 -6.86 16.52
C ALA A 134 22.91 -7.58 15.42
N PHE A 135 22.56 -6.86 14.36
CA PHE A 135 21.89 -7.41 13.17
C PHE A 135 22.77 -8.48 12.52
N ASN A 136 24.02 -8.18 12.18
CA ASN A 136 24.95 -9.09 11.53
C ASN A 136 25.20 -10.35 12.38
N LYS A 137 25.36 -10.21 13.68
CA LYS A 137 25.48 -11.34 14.62
C LYS A 137 24.23 -12.24 14.58
N SER A 138 23.04 -11.64 14.46
CA SER A 138 21.80 -12.39 14.29
C SER A 138 21.74 -13.13 12.93
N GLN A 139 22.19 -12.49 11.85
CA GLN A 139 22.24 -13.13 10.53
C GLN A 139 23.17 -14.34 10.52
N ILE A 140 24.38 -14.21 11.08
CA ILE A 140 25.35 -15.31 11.21
C ILE A 140 24.75 -16.49 11.99
N ARG A 141 24.10 -16.22 13.14
CA ARG A 141 23.43 -17.28 13.94
C ARG A 141 22.35 -18.03 13.18
N ARG A 142 21.71 -17.36 12.20
CA ARG A 142 20.66 -17.93 11.35
C ARG A 142 21.22 -18.58 10.08
N GLY A 143 22.54 -18.67 9.93
CA GLY A 143 23.18 -19.19 8.72
C GLY A 143 22.97 -18.30 7.49
N LYS A 144 22.67 -17.02 7.68
CA LYS A 144 22.46 -16.06 6.60
C LYS A 144 23.71 -15.22 6.35
N PRO A 145 23.92 -14.74 5.12
CA PRO A 145 25.07 -13.88 4.82
C PRO A 145 24.98 -12.54 5.53
N VAL A 146 26.13 -11.93 5.79
CA VAL A 146 26.23 -10.52 6.15
C VAL A 146 26.08 -9.68 4.88
N TYR A 147 25.06 -8.83 4.82
CA TYR A 147 24.75 -8.03 3.63
C TYR A 147 25.54 -6.72 3.60
N ASN A 148 25.87 -6.17 4.77
CA ASN A 148 26.52 -4.88 4.86
C ASN A 148 27.40 -4.77 6.10
N THR A 149 28.46 -3.96 5.99
CA THR A 149 29.38 -3.62 7.09
C THR A 149 29.48 -2.11 7.30
N ASP A 150 28.80 -1.31 6.48
CA ASP A 150 28.75 0.16 6.60
C ASP A 150 27.57 0.57 7.46
N PRO A 151 27.79 1.24 8.62
CA PRO A 151 26.74 1.71 9.49
C PRO A 151 25.86 2.81 8.86
N LEU A 152 26.30 3.45 7.79
CA LEU A 152 25.53 4.44 7.05
C LEU A 152 24.67 3.85 5.95
N ALA A 153 24.81 2.56 5.66
CA ALA A 153 23.94 1.89 4.70
C ALA A 153 22.48 1.91 5.19
N ASN A 154 21.58 2.28 4.29
CA ASN A 154 20.16 2.33 4.59
C ASN A 154 19.54 0.96 4.86
N PHE A 155 20.19 -0.08 4.38
CA PHE A 155 19.70 -1.44 4.44
C PHE A 155 20.43 -2.26 5.51
N SER A 156 19.79 -3.28 6.00
CA SER A 156 20.24 -4.31 6.91
C SER A 156 19.91 -4.10 8.39
N HIS A 157 20.10 -2.97 8.98
CA HIS A 157 19.83 -2.73 10.40
C HIS A 157 18.72 -1.69 10.66
N ILE A 158 18.61 -0.64 9.85
CA ILE A 158 17.53 0.35 9.93
C ILE A 158 16.51 0.02 8.85
N ARG A 159 15.43 -0.61 9.25
CA ARG A 159 14.38 -1.08 8.35
C ARG A 159 13.27 -0.06 8.21
N THR A 160 12.62 -0.06 7.06
CA THR A 160 11.41 0.75 6.85
C THR A 160 10.21 0.19 7.62
N ILE A 161 10.25 -1.12 7.96
CA ILE A 161 9.19 -1.80 8.69
C ILE A 161 9.76 -2.33 10.01
N PRO A 162 9.47 -1.70 11.15
CA PRO A 162 9.87 -2.19 12.47
C PRO A 162 9.37 -3.61 12.70
N GLY A 163 10.26 -4.53 13.07
CA GLY A 163 9.91 -5.94 13.25
C GLY A 163 9.61 -6.71 11.96
N GLY A 164 9.70 -6.08 10.81
CA GLY A 164 9.52 -6.69 9.50
C GLY A 164 10.53 -7.81 9.26
N GLY A 165 10.08 -8.84 8.55
CA GLY A 165 10.90 -10.00 8.18
C GLY A 165 11.77 -9.74 6.95
N ASP A 166 12.11 -10.82 6.23
CA ASP A 166 12.94 -10.78 5.02
C ASP A 166 12.21 -10.20 3.77
N ALA A 167 10.94 -9.81 3.91
CA ALA A 167 10.13 -9.28 2.81
C ALA A 167 10.72 -7.98 2.24
N GLU A 168 11.15 -7.06 3.10
CA GLU A 168 11.81 -5.82 2.71
C GLU A 168 13.08 -6.09 1.91
N HIS A 169 13.90 -7.03 2.37
CA HIS A 169 15.13 -7.41 1.68
C HIS A 169 14.89 -7.92 0.25
N LYS A 170 13.86 -8.72 0.05
CA LYS A 170 13.50 -9.22 -1.28
C LYS A 170 12.99 -8.13 -2.22
N SER A 171 12.39 -7.09 -1.69
CA SER A 171 11.79 -5.99 -2.46
C SER A 171 12.83 -4.96 -2.91
N LEU A 172 13.94 -4.86 -2.22
CA LEU A 172 15.00 -3.88 -2.47
C LEU A 172 15.57 -3.92 -3.89
N SER A 173 15.80 -5.12 -4.42
CA SER A 173 16.30 -5.29 -5.79
C SER A 173 15.27 -5.01 -6.87
N GLN A 174 13.99 -4.87 -6.48
CA GLN A 174 12.88 -4.65 -7.41
C GLN A 174 12.54 -3.16 -7.58
N TYR A 175 12.86 -2.32 -6.58
CA TYR A 175 12.49 -0.91 -6.54
C TYR A 175 13.72 -0.03 -6.33
N PRO A 176 14.27 0.60 -7.38
CA PRO A 176 15.51 1.39 -7.30
C PRO A 176 15.45 2.52 -6.26
N ALA A 177 14.26 3.15 -6.10
CA ALA A 177 14.05 4.27 -5.18
C ALA A 177 13.53 3.85 -3.79
N TYR A 178 13.68 2.58 -3.39
CA TYR A 178 13.09 2.02 -2.16
C TYR A 178 13.35 2.85 -0.89
N TYR A 179 14.51 3.49 -0.80
CA TYR A 179 14.91 4.33 0.34
C TYR A 179 14.82 5.83 0.08
N ASP A 180 14.33 6.25 -1.07
CA ASP A 180 14.11 7.66 -1.32
C ASP A 180 13.00 8.19 -0.42
N SER A 181 13.23 9.35 0.20
CA SER A 181 12.26 9.97 1.10
C SER A 181 10.96 10.36 0.40
N HIS A 182 11.06 10.67 -0.90
CA HIS A 182 9.93 11.01 -1.75
C HIS A 182 10.01 10.20 -3.04
N GLN A 183 8.90 9.59 -3.40
CA GLN A 183 8.79 8.82 -4.62
C GLN A 183 7.48 9.17 -5.32
N LEU A 184 7.52 9.43 -6.61
CA LEU A 184 6.37 9.73 -7.43
C LEU A 184 6.40 8.89 -8.70
N TYR A 185 5.30 8.22 -8.99
CA TYR A 185 5.16 7.33 -10.15
C TYR A 185 3.90 7.64 -10.94
N ASN A 186 4.00 7.56 -12.26
CA ASN A 186 2.85 7.48 -13.16
C ASN A 186 2.62 6.01 -13.52
N LEU A 187 1.62 5.38 -12.95
CA LEU A 187 1.36 3.95 -13.11
C LEU A 187 0.87 3.57 -14.52
N ALA A 188 0.36 4.52 -15.30
CA ALA A 188 0.01 4.27 -16.71
C ALA A 188 1.26 4.04 -17.56
N ASP A 189 2.33 4.81 -17.31
CA ASP A 189 3.58 4.74 -18.06
C ASP A 189 4.60 3.80 -17.38
N ASP A 190 4.57 3.72 -16.05
CA ASP A 190 5.49 2.92 -15.23
C ASP A 190 4.73 2.05 -14.20
N PRO A 191 4.01 1.03 -14.65
CA PRO A 191 3.22 0.16 -13.76
C PRO A 191 4.09 -0.70 -12.81
N LYS A 192 5.41 -0.65 -12.97
CA LYS A 192 6.36 -1.36 -12.10
C LYS A 192 7.10 -0.44 -11.12
N GLU A 193 6.80 0.85 -11.14
CA GLU A 193 7.37 1.85 -10.22
C GLU A 193 8.90 1.87 -10.22
N GLN A 194 9.49 1.91 -11.41
CA GLN A 194 10.94 1.85 -11.62
C GLN A 194 11.59 3.23 -11.73
N ASN A 195 10.84 4.25 -12.16
CA ASN A 195 11.35 5.58 -12.44
C ASN A 195 10.76 6.60 -11.45
N ASN A 196 11.51 6.95 -10.41
CA ASN A 196 11.08 7.96 -9.45
C ASN A 196 11.09 9.37 -10.07
N LEU A 197 9.93 9.96 -10.20
CA LEU A 197 9.71 11.30 -10.78
C LEU A 197 9.71 12.43 -9.72
N ALA A 198 9.83 12.11 -8.42
CA ALA A 198 9.70 13.08 -7.33
C ALA A 198 10.74 14.23 -7.38
N TYR A 199 11.89 13.98 -8.00
CA TYR A 199 12.97 14.97 -8.12
C TYR A 199 13.06 15.61 -9.51
N ASN A 200 12.13 15.30 -10.40
CA ASN A 200 12.05 15.90 -11.72
C ASN A 200 11.17 17.17 -11.67
N VAL A 201 11.76 18.31 -11.97
CA VAL A 201 11.10 19.63 -11.92
C VAL A 201 9.81 19.70 -12.74
N ASN A 202 9.71 18.94 -13.82
CA ASN A 202 8.52 18.89 -14.67
C ASN A 202 7.29 18.32 -13.98
N TYR A 203 7.48 17.59 -12.87
CA TYR A 203 6.39 16.97 -12.09
C TYR A 203 6.22 17.61 -10.70
N SER A 204 6.83 18.78 -10.46
CA SER A 204 6.78 19.48 -9.17
C SER A 204 5.36 19.82 -8.72
N GLU A 205 4.49 20.23 -9.65
CA GLU A 205 3.08 20.51 -9.39
C GLU A 205 2.33 19.22 -8.99
N THR A 206 2.48 18.16 -9.76
CA THR A 206 1.89 16.84 -9.46
C THR A 206 2.36 16.35 -8.09
N LEU A 207 3.65 16.43 -7.80
CA LEU A 207 4.20 16.07 -6.50
C LEU A 207 3.57 16.87 -5.36
N SER A 208 3.37 18.18 -5.57
CA SER A 208 2.74 19.07 -4.56
C SER A 208 1.29 18.65 -4.29
N ILE A 209 0.52 18.36 -5.33
CA ILE A 209 -0.86 17.88 -5.21
C ILE A 209 -0.90 16.56 -4.43
N MET A 210 -0.04 15.61 -4.78
CA MET A 210 0.01 14.31 -4.14
C MET A 210 0.46 14.39 -2.67
N LYS A 211 1.41 15.27 -2.35
CA LYS A 211 1.80 15.57 -0.96
C LYS A 211 0.65 16.17 -0.17
N ALA A 212 -0.08 17.11 -0.75
CA ALA A 212 -1.24 17.72 -0.10
C ALA A 212 -2.32 16.66 0.21
N LYS A 213 -2.60 15.77 -0.74
CA LYS A 213 -3.56 14.67 -0.53
C LYS A 213 -3.11 13.70 0.57
N LEU A 214 -1.84 13.33 0.59
CA LEU A 214 -1.31 12.50 1.68
C LEU A 214 -1.41 13.22 3.03
N THR A 215 -1.14 14.51 3.09
CA THR A 215 -1.25 15.33 4.31
C THR A 215 -2.70 15.35 4.82
N GLU A 216 -3.69 15.47 3.94
CA GLU A 216 -5.12 15.38 4.28
C GLU A 216 -5.44 14.07 5.02
N TYR A 217 -5.00 12.92 4.49
CA TYR A 217 -5.15 11.63 5.17
C TYR A 217 -4.46 11.61 6.53
N LEU A 218 -3.22 12.10 6.61
CA LEU A 218 -2.45 12.08 7.87
C LEU A 218 -3.08 12.95 8.97
N GLN A 219 -3.87 13.96 8.62
CA GLN A 219 -4.60 14.78 9.59
C GLN A 219 -5.83 14.09 10.16
N SER A 220 -6.45 13.19 9.40
CA SER A 220 -7.67 12.50 9.80
C SER A 220 -7.40 11.15 10.48
N LEU A 221 -6.23 10.55 10.28
CA LEU A 221 -5.87 9.24 10.81
C LEU A 221 -5.09 9.35 12.13
N PRO A 222 -5.24 8.37 13.05
CA PRO A 222 -4.46 8.34 14.28
C PRO A 222 -2.97 8.05 13.97
N GLY A 223 -2.09 8.63 14.79
CA GLY A 223 -0.65 8.40 14.71
C GLY A 223 0.14 9.63 14.28
N VAL A 224 1.46 9.49 14.28
CA VAL A 224 2.39 10.56 13.91
C VAL A 224 3.32 10.05 12.81
N PHE A 225 3.31 10.73 11.67
CA PHE A 225 4.23 10.45 10.57
C PHE A 225 5.29 11.54 10.40
N GLY A 226 5.05 12.72 10.95
CA GLY A 226 5.87 13.91 10.78
C GLY A 226 5.55 14.69 9.48
N GLU A 227 6.20 15.83 9.34
CA GLU A 227 5.98 16.73 8.17
C GLU A 227 6.56 16.14 6.90
N LEU A 228 5.84 16.29 5.82
CA LEU A 228 6.29 15.99 4.46
C LEU A 228 7.03 17.22 3.91
N LYS A 229 8.34 17.27 4.14
CA LYS A 229 9.20 18.38 3.67
C LYS A 229 9.50 18.30 2.19
#